data_d722cef3a10524240b4c40aa4da49a9c
#
_entry.id   d722cef3a10524240b4c40aa4da49a9c
#
_cell.length_a   1.000
_cell.length_b   1.000
_cell.length_c   1.000
_cell.angle_alpha   90.00
_cell.angle_beta   90.00
_cell.angle_gamma   90.00
#
_symmetry.space_group_name_H-M   'P 1'
#
loop_
_entity.id
_entity.type
_entity.pdbx_description
1 polymer ?
#
loop_
_entity_poly.entity_id
_entity_poly.type
_entity_poly.pdbx_seq_one_letter_code
_entity_poly.pdbx_strand_id
1 'polypeptide(L)'
;MATPRVLVVPGGTSAGAAALANASLHKLVELHEERQADPSHPAPRTIVVLRDPDQVPPSTLRAAALAPSEAFPADEYPDIAAHVDDPGFFDGIDLVIPTSGSSAGSPRLVGISTDALVASAKATEAALSGPGRWILALPTHHIAGAMVLVRSAVAGTDPQIVDCTNGFDPRDLLPAV
;
A
#
# COMPACT_ATOMS: atom_id res chain seq x y z
N MET A 1 -5.19 -0.60 -23.67
CA MET A 1 -4.26 -0.50 -22.50
C MET A 1 -3.99 -1.90 -21.99
N ALA A 2 -2.77 -2.18 -21.51
CA ALA A 2 -2.47 -3.50 -20.92
C ALA A 2 -3.18 -3.64 -19.57
N THR A 3 -3.71 -4.82 -19.29
CA THR A 3 -4.31 -5.15 -17.99
C THR A 3 -3.27 -4.96 -16.88
N PRO A 4 -3.58 -4.26 -15.79
CA PRO A 4 -2.63 -4.05 -14.70
C PRO A 4 -2.30 -5.39 -14.01
N ARG A 5 -1.11 -5.48 -13.45
CA ARG A 5 -0.74 -6.55 -12.53
C ARG A 5 -1.09 -6.14 -11.10
N VAL A 6 -1.53 -7.08 -10.29
CA VAL A 6 -1.91 -6.81 -8.91
C VAL A 6 -0.94 -7.52 -7.97
N LEU A 7 -0.28 -6.76 -7.12
CA LEU A 7 0.58 -7.27 -6.06
C LEU A 7 -0.18 -7.23 -4.74
N VAL A 8 -0.59 -8.39 -4.26
CA VAL A 8 -1.23 -8.52 -2.94
C VAL A 8 -0.15 -8.65 -1.88
N VAL A 9 -0.13 -7.73 -0.94
CA VAL A 9 0.87 -7.63 0.12
C VAL A 9 0.17 -7.77 1.47
N PRO A 10 0.57 -8.74 2.30
CA PRO A 10 0.07 -8.82 3.66
C PRO A 10 0.55 -7.61 4.44
N GLY A 11 -0.38 -6.90 5.04
CA GLY A 11 -0.09 -5.84 5.98
C GLY A 11 0.20 -6.38 7.37
N GLY A 12 0.05 -5.55 8.37
CA GLY A 12 0.22 -5.93 9.76
C GLY A 12 1.21 -5.06 10.51
N THR A 13 1.54 -5.50 11.72
CA THR A 13 2.43 -4.80 12.66
C THR A 13 3.73 -5.52 12.89
N SER A 14 3.93 -6.72 12.30
CA SER A 14 5.20 -7.43 12.41
C SER A 14 6.28 -6.75 11.56
N ALA A 15 7.52 -6.82 12.00
CA ALA A 15 8.65 -6.24 11.27
C ALA A 15 8.77 -6.78 9.84
N GLY A 16 8.49 -8.08 9.62
CA GLY A 16 8.53 -8.70 8.30
C GLY A 16 7.45 -8.19 7.34
N ALA A 17 6.19 -8.08 7.81
CA ALA A 17 5.09 -7.54 7.02
C ALA A 17 5.32 -6.06 6.71
N ALA A 18 5.78 -5.29 7.69
CA ALA A 18 6.11 -3.88 7.52
C ALA A 18 7.24 -3.66 6.50
N ALA A 19 8.30 -4.47 6.53
CA ALA A 19 9.39 -4.40 5.56
C ALA A 19 8.92 -4.72 4.13
N LEU A 20 8.05 -5.73 3.96
CA LEU A 20 7.48 -6.07 2.65
C LEU A 20 6.59 -4.96 2.10
N ALA A 21 5.72 -4.39 2.95
CA ALA A 21 4.88 -3.25 2.58
C ALA A 21 5.74 -2.02 2.24
N ASN A 22 6.81 -1.76 3.02
CA ASN A 22 7.75 -0.68 2.76
C ASN A 22 8.39 -0.81 1.38
N ALA A 23 8.97 -1.97 1.06
CA ALA A 23 9.59 -2.20 -0.24
C ALA A 23 8.59 -2.02 -1.40
N SER A 24 7.35 -2.48 -1.23
CA SER A 24 6.30 -2.37 -2.25
C SER A 24 5.88 -0.91 -2.48
N LEU A 25 5.71 -0.12 -1.41
CA LEU A 25 5.32 1.29 -1.52
C LEU A 25 6.46 2.19 -1.99
N HIS A 26 7.72 1.91 -1.59
CA HIS A 26 8.89 2.57 -2.16
C HIS A 26 8.96 2.36 -3.67
N LYS A 27 8.80 1.11 -4.14
CA LYS A 27 8.80 0.82 -5.58
C LYS A 27 7.64 1.50 -6.31
N LEU A 28 6.48 1.63 -5.67
CA LEU A 28 5.35 2.35 -6.25
C LEU A 28 5.67 3.84 -6.46
N VAL A 29 6.28 4.49 -5.48
CA VAL A 29 6.72 5.90 -5.57
C VAL A 29 7.82 6.06 -6.63
N GLU A 30 8.84 5.19 -6.64
CA GLU A 30 9.92 5.19 -7.63
C GLU A 30 9.37 5.07 -9.07
N LEU A 31 8.49 4.09 -9.34
CA LEU A 31 7.86 3.92 -10.65
C LEU A 31 6.99 5.12 -11.05
N HIS A 32 6.39 5.80 -10.09
CA HIS A 32 5.67 7.04 -10.34
C HIS A 32 6.62 8.16 -10.79
N GLU A 33 7.74 8.34 -10.10
CA GLU A 33 8.76 9.33 -10.46
C GLU A 33 9.39 9.03 -11.83
N GLU A 34 9.69 7.76 -12.12
CA GLU A 34 10.17 7.34 -13.45
C GLU A 34 9.17 7.69 -14.55
N ARG A 35 7.85 7.46 -14.33
CA ARG A 35 6.80 7.83 -15.30
C ARG A 35 6.66 9.33 -15.50
N GLN A 36 6.87 10.11 -14.44
CA GLN A 36 6.85 11.58 -14.54
C GLN A 36 8.07 12.10 -15.30
N ALA A 37 9.22 11.47 -15.14
CA ALA A 37 10.47 11.84 -15.82
C ALA A 37 10.47 11.46 -17.30
N ASP A 38 9.90 10.31 -17.65
CA ASP A 38 9.78 9.85 -19.05
C ASP A 38 8.40 9.26 -19.36
N PRO A 39 7.44 10.11 -19.73
CA PRO A 39 6.09 9.66 -20.10
C PRO A 39 6.03 8.78 -21.36
N SER A 40 7.10 8.72 -22.17
CA SER A 40 7.16 7.95 -23.41
C SER A 40 7.44 6.46 -23.19
N HIS A 41 7.95 6.08 -22.02
CA HIS A 41 8.21 4.69 -21.63
C HIS A 41 7.29 4.28 -20.46
N PRO A 42 6.05 3.89 -20.75
CA PRO A 42 5.14 3.49 -19.68
C PRO A 42 5.64 2.18 -19.06
N ALA A 43 6.14 2.26 -17.82
CA ALA A 43 6.40 1.06 -17.02
C ALA A 43 5.11 0.23 -16.87
N PRO A 44 5.19 -1.11 -16.80
CA PRO A 44 4.03 -1.95 -16.56
C PRO A 44 3.28 -1.46 -15.33
N ARG A 45 1.97 -1.27 -15.47
CA ARG A 45 1.15 -0.78 -14.39
C ARG A 45 0.97 -1.88 -13.35
N THR A 46 1.36 -1.59 -12.12
CA THR A 46 1.19 -2.49 -10.98
C THR A 46 0.32 -1.79 -9.95
N ILE A 47 -0.69 -2.50 -9.47
CA ILE A 47 -1.54 -2.07 -8.35
C ILE A 47 -1.07 -2.83 -7.11
N VAL A 48 -0.74 -2.12 -6.05
CA VAL A 48 -0.44 -2.71 -4.75
C VAL A 48 -1.74 -2.82 -3.95
N VAL A 49 -2.04 -4.00 -3.42
CA VAL A 49 -3.20 -4.24 -2.56
C VAL A 49 -2.69 -4.65 -1.19
N LEU A 50 -2.83 -3.77 -0.21
CA LEU A 50 -2.50 -4.09 1.18
C LEU A 50 -3.72 -4.77 1.82
N ARG A 51 -3.52 -5.95 2.42
CA ARG A 51 -4.59 -6.71 3.09
C ARG A 51 -4.22 -7.02 4.52
N ASP A 52 -5.24 -7.24 5.33
CA ASP A 52 -5.08 -7.84 6.63
C ASP A 52 -4.38 -9.21 6.47
N PRO A 53 -3.28 -9.49 7.20
CA PRO A 53 -2.54 -10.73 7.07
C PRO A 53 -3.40 -11.98 7.33
N ASP A 54 -4.42 -11.87 8.19
CA ASP A 54 -5.33 -12.97 8.49
C ASP A 54 -6.29 -13.30 7.32
N GLN A 55 -6.41 -12.39 6.35
CA GLN A 55 -7.25 -12.53 5.16
C GLN A 55 -6.46 -12.87 3.90
N VAL A 56 -5.13 -13.01 3.98
CA VAL A 56 -4.29 -13.35 2.83
C VAL A 56 -4.00 -14.84 2.82
N PRO A 57 -4.54 -15.62 1.86
CA PRO A 57 -4.20 -17.04 1.75
C PRO A 57 -2.69 -17.25 1.53
N PRO A 58 -2.08 -18.28 2.14
CA PRO A 58 -0.66 -18.58 1.96
C PRO A 58 -0.24 -18.79 0.49
N SER A 59 -1.16 -19.23 -0.36
CA SER A 59 -0.94 -19.38 -1.81
C SER A 59 -0.71 -18.03 -2.51
N THR A 60 -1.36 -16.97 -2.06
CA THR A 60 -1.25 -15.61 -2.63
C THR A 60 0.12 -15.00 -2.34
N LEU A 61 0.74 -15.34 -1.19
CA LEU A 61 2.07 -14.87 -0.80
C LEU A 61 3.21 -15.40 -1.69
N ARG A 62 2.94 -16.40 -2.52
CA ARG A 62 3.92 -17.01 -3.43
C ARG A 62 3.86 -16.44 -4.84
N ALA A 63 2.85 -15.68 -5.16
CA ALA A 63 2.66 -15.11 -6.48
C ALA A 63 3.35 -13.74 -6.57
N ALA A 64 4.28 -13.60 -7.50
CA ALA A 64 4.98 -12.33 -7.72
C ALA A 64 4.05 -11.21 -8.23
N ALA A 65 2.98 -11.56 -8.95
CA ALA A 65 1.91 -10.66 -9.38
C ALA A 65 0.73 -11.50 -9.90
N LEU A 66 -0.48 -11.07 -9.59
CA LEU A 66 -1.73 -11.71 -9.95
C LEU A 66 -2.43 -10.97 -11.09
N ALA A 67 -3.30 -11.67 -11.84
CA ALA A 67 -4.31 -11.00 -12.64
C ALA A 67 -5.37 -10.37 -11.70
N PRO A 68 -6.08 -9.30 -12.14
CA PRO A 68 -7.11 -8.68 -11.32
C PRO A 68 -8.20 -9.67 -10.82
N SER A 69 -8.63 -10.60 -11.68
CA SER A 69 -9.60 -11.64 -11.31
C SER A 69 -9.12 -12.63 -10.24
N GLU A 70 -7.80 -12.85 -10.16
CA GLU A 70 -7.19 -13.69 -9.12
C GLU A 70 -7.02 -12.91 -7.80
N ALA A 71 -6.75 -11.61 -7.91
CA ALA A 71 -6.58 -10.73 -6.75
C ALA A 71 -7.92 -10.34 -6.09
N PHE A 72 -9.00 -10.30 -6.88
CA PHE A 72 -10.35 -9.94 -6.45
C PHE A 72 -11.34 -11.04 -6.85
N PRO A 73 -11.30 -12.23 -6.20
CA PRO A 73 -12.22 -13.32 -6.50
C PRO A 73 -13.67 -12.94 -6.21
N ALA A 74 -14.60 -13.44 -7.04
CA ALA A 74 -16.01 -13.03 -7.02
C ALA A 74 -16.76 -13.43 -5.74
N ASP A 75 -16.31 -14.45 -5.05
CA ASP A 75 -16.87 -14.89 -3.77
C ASP A 75 -16.53 -13.95 -2.61
N GLU A 76 -15.38 -13.25 -2.69
CA GLU A 76 -14.97 -12.26 -1.69
C GLU A 76 -15.31 -10.81 -2.13
N TYR A 77 -15.20 -10.50 -3.42
CA TYR A 77 -15.32 -9.14 -3.98
C TYR A 77 -16.25 -9.10 -5.19
N PRO A 78 -17.54 -9.47 -5.07
CA PRO A 78 -18.46 -9.58 -6.21
C PRO A 78 -18.58 -8.27 -7.01
N ASP A 79 -18.61 -7.13 -6.32
CA ASP A 79 -18.74 -5.82 -6.97
C ASP A 79 -17.51 -5.44 -7.81
N ILE A 80 -16.30 -5.80 -7.35
CA ILE A 80 -15.06 -5.56 -8.09
C ILE A 80 -14.93 -6.58 -9.21
N ALA A 81 -15.17 -7.85 -8.92
CA ALA A 81 -15.08 -8.95 -9.88
C ALA A 81 -15.96 -8.75 -11.11
N ALA A 82 -17.12 -8.10 -10.95
CA ALA A 82 -18.00 -7.75 -12.06
C ALA A 82 -17.38 -6.76 -13.07
N HIS A 83 -16.34 -6.05 -12.68
CA HIS A 83 -15.72 -4.97 -13.46
C HIS A 83 -14.22 -5.15 -13.74
N VAL A 84 -13.60 -6.23 -13.27
CA VAL A 84 -12.14 -6.41 -13.43
C VAL A 84 -11.65 -6.44 -14.88
N ASP A 85 -12.55 -6.83 -15.79
CA ASP A 85 -12.27 -6.88 -17.22
C ASP A 85 -12.71 -5.61 -17.97
N ASP A 86 -13.35 -4.66 -17.28
CA ASP A 86 -13.80 -3.42 -17.91
C ASP A 86 -12.60 -2.51 -18.21
N PRO A 87 -12.45 -2.02 -19.45
CA PRO A 87 -11.38 -1.10 -19.77
C PRO A 87 -11.45 0.17 -18.92
N GLY A 88 -10.37 0.49 -18.22
CA GLY A 88 -10.28 1.70 -17.41
C GLY A 88 -10.82 1.59 -15.99
N PHE A 89 -11.40 0.46 -15.57
CA PHE A 89 -11.90 0.30 -14.19
C PHE A 89 -10.86 0.62 -13.12
N PHE A 90 -9.63 0.26 -13.36
CA PHE A 90 -8.52 0.55 -12.45
C PHE A 90 -7.77 1.85 -12.78
N ASP A 91 -8.25 2.68 -13.70
CA ASP A 91 -7.54 3.89 -14.09
C ASP A 91 -7.38 4.85 -12.91
N GLY A 92 -6.14 5.34 -12.71
CA GLY A 92 -5.80 6.20 -11.58
C GLY A 92 -5.68 5.48 -10.23
N ILE A 93 -5.82 4.14 -10.18
CA ILE A 93 -5.66 3.36 -8.95
C ILE A 93 -4.31 2.66 -8.96
N ASP A 94 -3.47 2.95 -7.98
CA ASP A 94 -2.15 2.35 -7.81
C ASP A 94 -2.00 1.63 -6.44
N LEU A 95 -2.76 2.07 -5.43
CA LEU A 95 -2.84 1.42 -4.12
C LEU A 95 -4.29 1.11 -3.78
N VAL A 96 -4.56 -0.09 -3.28
CA VAL A 96 -5.86 -0.50 -2.74
C VAL A 96 -5.68 -0.90 -1.28
N ILE A 97 -6.51 -0.36 -0.41
CA ILE A 97 -6.52 -0.67 1.02
C ILE A 97 -7.94 -0.93 1.53
N PRO A 98 -8.12 -1.80 2.54
CA PRO A 98 -9.40 -1.96 3.20
C PRO A 98 -9.71 -0.75 4.08
N THR A 99 -10.97 -0.41 4.18
CA THR A 99 -11.45 0.54 5.19
C THR A 99 -11.84 -0.19 6.47
N SER A 100 -11.71 0.49 7.60
CA SER A 100 -12.13 -0.02 8.91
C SER A 100 -13.65 -0.07 9.10
N GLY A 101 -14.43 -0.21 8.02
CA GLY A 101 -15.89 -0.21 8.03
C GLY A 101 -16.47 -1.32 8.92
N SER A 102 -16.97 -0.94 10.07
CA SER A 102 -17.69 -1.78 11.01
C SER A 102 -19.11 -1.94 10.53
N SER A 103 -19.49 -2.95 9.85
CA SER A 103 -20.87 -3.50 9.83
C SER A 103 -20.94 -4.71 8.92
N ALA A 104 -21.25 -5.87 9.44
CA ALA A 104 -21.84 -7.04 8.80
C ALA A 104 -21.66 -7.13 7.26
N GLY A 105 -20.45 -7.25 6.76
CA GLY A 105 -20.18 -7.38 5.32
C GLY A 105 -18.68 -7.40 5.02
N SER A 106 -18.34 -7.72 3.79
CA SER A 106 -16.97 -7.67 3.30
C SER A 106 -16.36 -6.26 3.50
N PRO A 107 -15.07 -6.14 3.85
CA PRO A 107 -14.43 -4.83 4.02
C PRO A 107 -14.53 -4.04 2.72
N ARG A 108 -14.92 -2.77 2.81
CA ARG A 108 -14.88 -1.88 1.65
C ARG A 108 -13.44 -1.59 1.29
N LEU A 109 -13.12 -1.65 0.01
CA LEU A 109 -11.81 -1.30 -0.51
C LEU A 109 -11.83 0.13 -1.07
N VAL A 110 -10.74 0.84 -0.88
CA VAL A 110 -10.51 2.17 -1.43
C VAL A 110 -9.30 2.14 -2.33
N GLY A 111 -9.49 2.58 -3.57
CA GLY A 111 -8.41 2.79 -4.55
C GLY A 111 -7.85 4.21 -4.43
N ILE A 112 -6.53 4.34 -4.45
CA ILE A 112 -5.82 5.61 -4.30
C ILE A 112 -4.73 5.68 -5.38
N SER A 113 -4.59 6.84 -6.03
CA SER A 113 -3.50 7.08 -6.98
C SER A 113 -2.19 7.44 -6.27
N THR A 114 -1.07 7.12 -6.90
CA THR A 114 0.25 7.54 -6.38
C THR A 114 0.39 9.07 -6.38
N ASP A 115 -0.22 9.77 -7.34
CA ASP A 115 -0.30 11.25 -7.32
C ASP A 115 -0.89 11.77 -6.01
N ALA A 116 -2.01 11.19 -5.56
CA ALA A 116 -2.66 11.60 -4.31
C ALA A 116 -1.82 11.26 -3.08
N LEU A 117 -1.16 10.09 -3.07
CA LEU A 117 -0.26 9.69 -2.00
C LEU A 117 0.94 10.64 -1.88
N VAL A 118 1.59 10.94 -2.99
CA VAL A 118 2.76 11.84 -3.05
C VAL A 118 2.36 13.26 -2.69
N ALA A 119 1.23 13.76 -3.19
CA ALA A 119 0.72 15.08 -2.83
C ALA A 119 0.46 15.21 -1.31
N SER A 120 -0.14 14.18 -0.70
CA SER A 120 -0.36 14.13 0.75
C SER A 120 0.94 14.08 1.55
N ALA A 121 1.93 13.32 1.08
CA ALA A 121 3.24 13.26 1.71
C ALA A 121 3.96 14.62 1.67
N LYS A 122 4.02 15.26 0.51
CA LYS A 122 4.62 16.59 0.32
C LYS A 122 3.91 17.68 1.14
N ALA A 123 2.58 17.63 1.23
CA ALA A 123 1.83 18.55 2.09
C ALA A 123 2.18 18.38 3.57
N THR A 124 2.41 17.14 4.00
CA THR A 124 2.85 16.85 5.38
C THR A 124 4.26 17.39 5.63
N GLU A 125 5.20 17.20 4.70
CA GLU A 125 6.56 17.74 4.81
C GLU A 125 6.54 19.28 4.91
N ALA A 126 5.74 19.94 4.08
CA ALA A 126 5.58 21.38 4.12
C ALA A 126 5.02 21.87 5.47
N ALA A 127 4.04 21.16 6.03
CA ALA A 127 3.44 21.48 7.32
C ALA A 127 4.40 21.26 8.52
N LEU A 128 5.33 20.31 8.39
CA LEU A 128 6.32 19.97 9.43
C LEU A 128 7.69 20.64 9.21
N SER A 129 7.77 21.59 8.28
CA SER A 129 8.99 22.36 7.96
C SER A 129 10.13 21.50 7.37
N GLY A 130 9.80 20.43 6.67
CA GLY A 130 10.75 19.62 5.92
C GLY A 130 10.53 18.10 6.04
N PRO A 131 11.37 17.31 5.35
CA PRO A 131 11.30 15.87 5.40
C PRO A 131 11.63 15.36 6.80
N GLY A 132 10.79 14.44 7.29
CA GLY A 132 10.93 13.84 8.61
C GLY A 132 11.51 12.43 8.55
N ARG A 133 12.08 11.98 9.67
CA ARG A 133 12.30 10.55 9.91
C ARG A 133 11.06 9.97 10.58
N TRP A 134 10.49 8.95 9.98
CA TRP A 134 9.22 8.40 10.40
C TRP A 134 9.40 7.11 11.21
N ILE A 135 8.56 6.94 12.22
CA ILE A 135 8.47 5.71 13.01
C ILE A 135 7.16 5.03 12.67
N LEU A 136 7.22 3.77 12.26
CA LEU A 136 6.06 2.94 11.98
C LEU A 136 5.76 2.05 13.18
N ALA A 137 4.65 2.35 13.87
CA ALA A 137 4.08 1.54 14.94
C ALA A 137 2.59 1.24 14.68
N LEU A 138 2.18 1.25 13.42
CA LEU A 138 0.80 1.10 12.97
C LEU A 138 0.69 -0.03 11.95
N PRO A 139 -0.46 -0.74 11.87
CA PRO A 139 -0.70 -1.74 10.84
C PRO A 139 -0.61 -1.12 9.44
N THR A 140 0.19 -1.74 8.57
CA THR A 140 0.48 -1.22 7.23
C THR A 140 -0.68 -1.35 6.25
N HIS A 141 -1.66 -2.22 6.52
CA HIS A 141 -2.89 -2.34 5.73
C HIS A 141 -3.96 -1.28 6.08
N HIS A 142 -3.68 -0.39 7.03
CA HIS A 142 -4.48 0.81 7.28
C HIS A 142 -3.81 2.04 6.67
N ILE A 143 -4.61 3.01 6.21
CA ILE A 143 -4.09 4.21 5.55
C ILE A 143 -3.05 4.96 6.39
N ALA A 144 -3.21 4.98 7.72
CA ALA A 144 -2.28 5.66 8.61
C ALA A 144 -0.88 5.01 8.55
N GLY A 145 -0.78 3.68 8.64
CA GLY A 145 0.48 2.95 8.51
C GLY A 145 1.07 3.03 7.10
N ALA A 146 0.23 2.84 6.06
CA ALA A 146 0.66 2.99 4.68
C ALA A 146 1.25 4.39 4.41
N MET A 147 0.65 5.45 4.94
CA MET A 147 1.13 6.82 4.75
C MET A 147 2.44 7.13 5.48
N VAL A 148 2.77 6.43 6.57
CA VAL A 148 4.12 6.51 7.16
C VAL A 148 5.17 6.02 6.15
N LEU A 149 4.90 4.88 5.50
CA LEU A 149 5.79 4.30 4.50
C LEU A 149 5.92 5.19 3.26
N VAL A 150 4.80 5.71 2.75
CA VAL A 150 4.81 6.64 1.59
C VAL A 150 5.57 7.92 1.89
N ARG A 151 5.40 8.51 3.08
CA ARG A 151 6.15 9.71 3.49
C ARG A 151 7.65 9.43 3.57
N SER A 152 8.04 8.27 4.08
CA SER A 152 9.46 7.86 4.10
C SER A 152 10.01 7.72 2.69
N ALA A 153 9.25 7.07 1.78
CA ALA A 153 9.65 6.91 0.39
C ALA A 153 9.83 8.25 -0.32
N VAL A 154 8.88 9.18 -0.18
CA VAL A 154 8.95 10.53 -0.77
C VAL A 154 10.10 11.34 -0.18
N ALA A 155 10.40 11.18 1.10
CA ALA A 155 11.54 11.83 1.76
C ALA A 155 12.90 11.18 1.42
N GLY A 156 12.93 10.06 0.70
CA GLY A 156 14.15 9.30 0.41
C GLY A 156 14.78 8.69 1.67
N THR A 157 13.96 8.34 2.68
CA THR A 157 14.42 7.79 3.96
C THR A 157 13.76 6.45 4.24
N ASP A 158 14.39 5.63 5.08
CA ASP A 158 13.76 4.43 5.60
C ASP A 158 13.05 4.73 6.93
N PRO A 159 11.81 4.24 7.10
CA PRO A 159 11.12 4.36 8.37
C PRO A 159 11.75 3.45 9.42
N GLN A 160 11.78 3.86 10.67
CA GLN A 160 12.06 2.94 11.76
C GLN A 160 10.82 2.11 12.05
N ILE A 161 10.92 0.80 11.87
CA ILE A 161 9.83 -0.15 12.10
C ILE A 161 9.89 -0.60 13.56
N VAL A 162 8.77 -0.40 14.28
CA VAL A 162 8.54 -0.95 15.62
C VAL A 162 7.63 -2.16 15.48
N ASP A 163 8.09 -3.32 15.92
CA ASP A 163 7.28 -4.54 15.90
C ASP A 163 6.22 -4.48 17.00
N CYS A 164 4.96 -4.37 16.61
CA CYS A 164 3.82 -4.31 17.51
C CYS A 164 2.97 -5.59 17.48
N THR A 165 3.54 -6.72 17.08
CA THR A 165 2.84 -8.03 17.01
C THR A 165 2.22 -8.43 18.36
N ASN A 166 2.89 -8.10 19.46
CA ASN A 166 2.43 -8.39 20.82
C ASN A 166 1.79 -7.18 21.51
N GLY A 167 1.39 -6.17 20.75
CA GLY A 167 0.88 -4.90 21.26
C GLY A 167 1.95 -3.80 21.20
N PHE A 168 1.53 -2.56 21.44
CA PHE A 168 2.39 -1.39 21.43
C PHE A 168 2.89 -1.08 22.86
N ASP A 169 4.21 -1.01 23.03
CA ASP A 169 4.83 -0.50 24.26
C ASP A 169 5.57 0.81 23.93
N PRO A 170 5.26 1.93 24.59
CA PRO A 170 5.95 3.21 24.36
C PRO A 170 7.49 3.13 24.56
N ARG A 171 7.98 2.16 25.33
CA ARG A 171 9.42 1.95 25.52
C ARG A 171 10.11 1.46 24.27
N ASP A 172 9.39 0.83 23.35
CA ASP A 172 9.91 0.35 22.07
C ASP A 172 10.28 1.52 21.12
N LEU A 173 9.80 2.73 21.41
CA LEU A 173 10.17 3.94 20.69
C LEU A 173 11.54 4.51 21.12
N LEU A 174 12.04 4.18 22.30
CA LEU A 174 13.28 4.76 22.82
C LEU A 174 14.51 4.56 21.94
N PRO A 175 14.70 3.42 21.23
CA PRO A 175 15.80 3.26 20.28
C PRO A 175 15.64 4.10 19.00
N ALA A 176 14.45 4.65 18.75
CA ALA A 176 14.08 5.36 17.55
C ALA A 176 14.25 6.89 17.62
N VAL A 177 14.53 7.41 18.82
CA VAL A 177 14.61 8.86 19.12
C VAL A 177 16.05 9.33 19.28
#